data_525117266c5c268b7f5d183c214bc690
#
_entry.id   525117266c5c268b7f5d183c214bc690
#
_cell.length_a   1.000
_cell.length_b   1.000
_cell.length_c   1.000
_cell.angle_alpha   90.00
_cell.angle_beta   90.00
_cell.angle_gamma   90.00
#
_symmetry.space_group_name_H-M   'P 1'
#
loop_
_entity.id
_entity.type
_entity.pdbx_description
1 polymer ?
#
loop_
_entity_poly.entity_id
_entity_poly.type
_entity_poly.pdbx_seq_one_letter_code
_entity_poly.pdbx_strand_id
1 'polypeptide(L)'
;MCIRDSNIGIIQQDVYMFAGTVRENIRYGRPDATDEEIVEAARLAELHDEIMQMPDGYDSYIGERGVMLSGGQKQRISIARVFLKNPPVLILDEATSALDTVTERRIQASLDRLCVGRTSIVIAHRLSTIRNADSIAVIEHGRIAEQGNHEELLALGGTYSLLAN
;
A
#
# COMPACT_ATOMS: atom_id res chain seq x y z
N MET A 1 -3.00 22.72 -4.47
CA MET A 1 -2.45 21.35 -4.43
C MET A 1 -1.24 21.31 -5.35
N CYS A 2 -0.09 20.81 -4.89
CA CYS A 2 1.12 20.77 -5.72
C CYS A 2 0.99 19.65 -6.78
N ILE A 3 1.46 19.90 -8.00
CA ILE A 3 1.44 18.88 -9.09
C ILE A 3 2.12 17.58 -8.63
N ARG A 4 3.22 17.68 -7.90
CA ARG A 4 3.89 16.52 -7.28
C ARG A 4 2.92 15.72 -6.41
N ASP A 5 2.21 16.38 -5.49
CA ASP A 5 1.37 15.71 -4.50
C ASP A 5 0.13 15.06 -5.12
N SER A 6 -0.34 15.55 -6.28
CA SER A 6 -1.44 14.92 -7.03
C SER A 6 -1.01 13.69 -7.82
N ASN A 7 0.25 13.59 -8.24
CA ASN A 7 0.76 12.51 -9.09
C ASN A 7 1.50 11.39 -8.34
N ILE A 8 1.70 11.53 -7.03
CA ILE A 8 2.37 10.50 -6.21
C ILE A 8 1.39 9.97 -5.16
N GLY A 9 1.24 8.66 -5.11
CA GLY A 9 0.56 7.94 -4.03
C GLY A 9 1.60 7.30 -3.12
N ILE A 10 1.40 7.41 -1.81
CA ILE A 10 2.30 6.84 -0.80
C ILE A 10 1.47 5.94 0.10
N ILE A 11 1.93 4.69 0.27
CA ILE A 11 1.41 3.76 1.27
C ILE A 11 2.54 3.54 2.27
N GLN A 12 2.33 4.00 3.50
CA GLN A 12 3.30 3.92 4.58
C GLN A 12 2.96 2.76 5.53
N GLN A 13 3.93 2.31 6.29
CA GLN A 13 3.77 1.31 7.35
C GLN A 13 2.80 1.81 8.43
N ASP A 14 3.01 3.04 8.91
CA ASP A 14 2.14 3.69 9.89
C ASP A 14 1.04 4.48 9.18
N VAL A 15 -0.15 3.92 9.15
CA VAL A 15 -1.30 4.53 8.49
C VAL A 15 -2.02 5.48 9.42
N TYR A 16 -2.08 6.76 9.06
CA TYR A 16 -2.86 7.74 9.79
C TYR A 16 -4.35 7.67 9.42
N MET A 17 -5.20 7.57 10.45
CA MET A 17 -6.65 7.64 10.34
C MET A 17 -7.14 8.93 10.98
N PHE A 18 -8.06 9.61 10.28
CA PHE A 18 -8.74 10.79 10.79
C PHE A 18 -9.95 10.38 11.63
N ALA A 19 -10.27 11.17 12.65
CA ALA A 19 -11.53 11.03 13.37
C ALA A 19 -12.70 11.24 12.40
N GLY A 20 -13.59 10.25 12.32
CA GLY A 20 -14.71 10.26 11.37
C GLY A 20 -15.16 8.87 10.99
N THR A 21 -15.91 8.76 9.91
CA THR A 21 -16.43 7.50 9.39
C THR A 21 -15.42 6.80 8.47
N VAL A 22 -15.66 5.52 8.17
CA VAL A 22 -14.89 4.77 7.15
C VAL A 22 -14.98 5.48 5.80
N ARG A 23 -16.17 5.92 5.41
CA ARG A 23 -16.44 6.67 4.16
C ARG A 23 -15.58 7.92 4.05
N GLU A 24 -15.57 8.77 5.09
CA GLU A 24 -14.78 9.99 5.12
C GLU A 24 -13.28 9.70 5.02
N ASN A 25 -12.82 8.67 5.69
CA ASN A 25 -11.43 8.25 5.63
C ASN A 25 -10.99 7.77 4.24
N ILE A 26 -11.84 7.04 3.51
CA ILE A 26 -11.53 6.64 2.13
C ILE A 26 -11.58 7.87 1.20
N ARG A 27 -12.62 8.71 1.35
CA ARG A 27 -12.83 9.93 0.55
C ARG A 27 -11.65 10.91 0.64
N TYR A 28 -10.86 10.85 1.72
CA TYR A 28 -9.67 11.68 1.86
C TYR A 28 -8.67 11.52 0.70
N GLY A 29 -8.66 10.38 0.01
CA GLY A 29 -7.87 10.17 -1.22
C GLY A 29 -8.27 11.09 -2.38
N ARG A 30 -9.57 11.40 -2.49
CA ARG A 30 -10.15 12.32 -3.47
C ARG A 30 -11.46 12.90 -2.91
N PRO A 31 -11.47 14.17 -2.43
CA PRO A 31 -12.60 14.76 -1.73
C PRO A 31 -13.91 14.88 -2.54
N ASP A 32 -13.81 14.97 -3.86
CA ASP A 32 -14.93 15.07 -4.81
C ASP A 32 -15.44 13.70 -5.33
N ALA A 33 -14.93 12.58 -4.78
CA ALA A 33 -15.36 11.26 -5.17
C ALA A 33 -16.81 10.97 -4.78
N THR A 34 -17.53 10.26 -5.67
CA THR A 34 -18.88 9.77 -5.41
C THR A 34 -18.85 8.59 -4.43
N ASP A 35 -20.00 8.24 -3.88
CA ASP A 35 -20.12 7.09 -2.97
C ASP A 35 -19.85 5.76 -3.70
N GLU A 36 -20.23 5.66 -4.97
CA GLU A 36 -19.97 4.50 -5.82
C GLU A 36 -18.46 4.31 -6.03
N GLU A 37 -17.73 5.39 -6.28
CA GLU A 37 -16.26 5.35 -6.43
C GLU A 37 -15.57 4.94 -5.12
N ILE A 38 -16.09 5.39 -3.97
CA ILE A 38 -15.58 4.98 -2.65
C ILE A 38 -15.78 3.48 -2.43
N VAL A 39 -16.98 2.96 -2.75
CA VAL A 39 -17.28 1.54 -2.64
C VAL A 39 -16.39 0.71 -3.56
N GLU A 40 -16.18 1.15 -4.80
CA GLU A 40 -15.30 0.46 -5.74
C GLU A 40 -13.84 0.46 -5.26
N ALA A 41 -13.33 1.58 -4.76
CA ALA A 41 -11.99 1.66 -4.17
C ALA A 41 -11.84 0.69 -2.97
N ALA A 42 -12.87 0.56 -2.14
CA ALA A 42 -12.87 -0.38 -1.03
C ALA A 42 -12.90 -1.85 -1.49
N ARG A 43 -13.60 -2.16 -2.60
CA ARG A 43 -13.60 -3.50 -3.21
C ARG A 43 -12.22 -3.86 -3.76
N LEU A 44 -11.60 -2.94 -4.49
CA LEU A 44 -10.23 -3.12 -5.01
C LEU A 44 -9.21 -3.34 -3.90
N ALA A 45 -9.42 -2.70 -2.75
CA ALA A 45 -8.60 -2.87 -1.55
C ALA A 45 -8.98 -4.10 -0.68
N GLU A 46 -9.89 -4.98 -1.15
CA GLU A 46 -10.35 -6.18 -0.43
C GLU A 46 -10.93 -5.85 0.97
N LEU A 47 -11.61 -4.72 1.11
CA LEU A 47 -12.11 -4.22 2.40
C LEU A 47 -13.65 -4.12 2.46
N HIS A 48 -14.33 -4.10 1.31
CA HIS A 48 -15.78 -3.87 1.22
C HIS A 48 -16.59 -4.81 2.13
N ASP A 49 -16.34 -6.11 2.06
CA ASP A 49 -17.12 -7.10 2.80
C ASP A 49 -16.96 -6.95 4.33
N GLU A 50 -15.78 -6.54 4.79
CA GLU A 50 -15.55 -6.26 6.20
C GLU A 50 -16.25 -4.97 6.65
N ILE A 51 -16.28 -3.94 5.80
CA ILE A 51 -17.02 -2.70 6.07
C ILE A 51 -18.54 -3.03 6.21
N MET A 52 -19.07 -3.87 5.33
CA MET A 52 -20.48 -4.25 5.36
C MET A 52 -20.86 -5.09 6.59
N GLN A 53 -19.90 -5.66 7.31
CA GLN A 53 -20.12 -6.35 8.58
C GLN A 53 -20.08 -5.40 9.79
N MET A 54 -19.65 -4.15 9.61
CA MET A 54 -19.69 -3.15 10.67
C MET A 54 -21.14 -2.68 10.92
N PRO A 55 -21.50 -2.24 12.15
CA PRO A 55 -22.89 -1.89 12.50
C PRO A 55 -23.53 -0.88 11.55
N ASP A 56 -22.78 0.16 11.13
CA ASP A 56 -23.25 1.22 10.25
C ASP A 56 -22.56 1.19 8.87
N GLY A 57 -21.93 0.07 8.51
CA GLY A 57 -21.22 -0.09 7.24
C GLY A 57 -20.20 1.03 6.99
N TYR A 58 -20.31 1.71 5.86
CA TYR A 58 -19.43 2.84 5.50
C TYR A 58 -19.54 4.06 6.42
N ASP A 59 -20.67 4.21 7.12
CA ASP A 59 -20.91 5.31 8.04
C ASP A 59 -20.50 4.97 9.49
N SER A 60 -19.91 3.78 9.70
CA SER A 60 -19.31 3.39 10.98
C SER A 60 -18.22 4.37 11.39
N TYR A 61 -18.34 4.94 12.58
CA TYR A 61 -17.34 5.83 13.16
C TYR A 61 -16.15 5.03 13.68
N ILE A 62 -14.94 5.40 13.26
CA ILE A 62 -13.72 4.65 13.58
C ILE A 62 -12.86 5.26 14.68
N GLY A 63 -13.33 6.34 15.30
CA GLY A 63 -12.65 7.01 16.40
C GLY A 63 -11.40 7.79 15.99
N GLU A 64 -10.75 8.41 16.97
CA GLU A 64 -9.47 9.08 16.74
C GLU A 64 -8.39 8.05 16.40
N ARG A 65 -7.60 8.30 15.36
CA ARG A 65 -6.53 7.42 14.86
C ARG A 65 -7.01 6.01 14.50
N GLY A 66 -8.32 5.82 14.26
CA GLY A 66 -8.89 4.52 13.90
C GLY A 66 -8.73 3.47 15.00
N VAL A 67 -8.90 3.84 16.26
CA VAL A 67 -8.73 2.94 17.44
C VAL A 67 -9.58 1.67 17.32
N MET A 68 -10.73 1.75 16.65
CA MET A 68 -11.66 0.63 16.45
C MET A 68 -11.30 -0.29 15.27
N LEU A 69 -10.23 0.00 14.54
CA LEU A 69 -9.80 -0.78 13.37
C LEU A 69 -8.56 -1.63 13.68
N SER A 70 -8.53 -2.83 13.11
CA SER A 70 -7.31 -3.65 13.09
C SER A 70 -6.22 -2.98 12.21
N GLY A 71 -4.96 -3.37 12.41
CA GLY A 71 -3.84 -2.91 11.57
C GLY A 71 -4.08 -3.17 10.09
N GLY A 72 -4.59 -4.37 9.75
CA GLY A 72 -4.91 -4.74 8.38
C GLY A 72 -6.05 -3.92 7.75
N GLN A 73 -7.06 -3.54 8.54
CA GLN A 73 -8.14 -2.67 8.08
C GLN A 73 -7.63 -1.25 7.80
N LYS A 74 -6.79 -0.69 8.70
CA LYS A 74 -6.15 0.61 8.49
C LYS A 74 -5.32 0.61 7.21
N GLN A 75 -4.52 -0.43 7.00
CA GLN A 75 -3.68 -0.57 5.80
C GLN A 75 -4.54 -0.60 4.54
N ARG A 76 -5.63 -1.37 4.52
CA ARG A 76 -6.52 -1.45 3.35
C ARG A 76 -7.32 -0.16 3.11
N ILE A 77 -7.65 0.61 4.14
CA ILE A 77 -8.20 1.97 3.97
C ILE A 77 -7.16 2.87 3.27
N SER A 78 -5.88 2.79 3.66
CA SER A 78 -4.81 3.54 2.98
C SER A 78 -4.69 3.14 1.51
N ILE A 79 -4.76 1.85 1.21
CA ILE A 79 -4.75 1.34 -0.17
C ILE A 79 -5.98 1.84 -0.94
N ALA A 80 -7.18 1.82 -0.34
CA ALA A 80 -8.40 2.36 -0.95
C ALA A 80 -8.29 3.85 -1.27
N ARG A 81 -7.67 4.65 -0.39
CA ARG A 81 -7.37 6.07 -0.66
C ARG A 81 -6.52 6.24 -1.93
N VAL A 82 -5.51 5.38 -2.10
CA VAL A 82 -4.61 5.46 -3.26
C VAL A 82 -5.30 4.98 -4.54
N PHE A 83 -6.14 3.93 -4.49
CA PHE A 83 -6.99 3.54 -5.61
C PHE A 83 -7.90 4.70 -6.05
N LEU A 84 -8.55 5.36 -5.09
CA LEU A 84 -9.44 6.48 -5.34
C LEU A 84 -8.71 7.69 -5.94
N LYS A 85 -7.50 7.97 -5.45
CA LYS A 85 -6.62 9.04 -5.95
C LYS A 85 -6.09 8.76 -7.35
N ASN A 86 -5.84 7.48 -7.67
CA ASN A 86 -5.35 6.96 -8.94
C ASN A 86 -4.08 7.67 -9.48
N PRO A 87 -2.98 7.75 -8.72
CA PRO A 87 -1.75 8.43 -9.14
C PRO A 87 -0.93 7.57 -10.11
N PRO A 88 -0.15 8.18 -11.04
CA PRO A 88 0.73 7.44 -11.95
C PRO A 88 2.00 6.90 -11.29
N VAL A 89 2.40 7.44 -10.14
CA VAL A 89 3.58 7.02 -9.38
C VAL A 89 3.19 6.59 -7.98
N LEU A 90 3.72 5.44 -7.55
CA LEU A 90 3.49 4.87 -6.24
C LEU A 90 4.79 4.74 -5.45
N ILE A 91 4.72 5.02 -4.15
CA ILE A 91 5.77 4.69 -3.18
C ILE A 91 5.15 3.79 -2.13
N LEU A 92 5.66 2.57 -2.01
CA LEU A 92 5.21 1.56 -1.07
C LEU A 92 6.30 1.33 -0.03
N ASP A 93 6.02 1.71 1.21
CA ASP A 93 6.96 1.56 2.33
C ASP A 93 6.45 0.48 3.28
N GLU A 94 7.04 -0.71 3.19
CA GLU A 94 6.81 -1.90 4.04
C GLU A 94 5.33 -2.15 4.42
N ALA A 95 4.46 -2.20 3.43
CA ALA A 95 3.01 -2.23 3.61
C ALA A 95 2.44 -3.50 4.31
N THR A 96 3.26 -4.49 4.70
CA THR A 96 2.77 -5.80 5.19
C THR A 96 3.40 -6.29 6.50
N SER A 97 4.17 -5.48 7.21
CA SER A 97 4.79 -5.90 8.48
C SER A 97 3.76 -6.11 9.60
N ALA A 98 3.96 -7.17 10.38
CA ALA A 98 3.18 -7.50 11.60
C ALA A 98 1.69 -7.89 11.40
N LEU A 99 1.31 -8.42 10.23
CA LEU A 99 -0.04 -8.92 9.95
C LEU A 99 -0.09 -10.45 9.94
N ASP A 100 -1.29 -11.00 10.16
CA ASP A 100 -1.52 -12.43 9.97
C ASP A 100 -1.42 -12.81 8.47
N THR A 101 -1.07 -14.06 8.19
CA THR A 101 -0.78 -14.54 6.83
C THR A 101 -1.95 -14.36 5.83
N VAL A 102 -3.21 -14.44 6.31
CA VAL A 102 -4.38 -14.29 5.44
C VAL A 102 -4.57 -12.83 5.05
N THR A 103 -4.49 -11.93 6.02
CA THR A 103 -4.58 -10.49 5.81
C THR A 103 -3.42 -9.99 4.94
N GLU A 104 -2.21 -10.50 5.16
CA GLU A 104 -1.04 -10.18 4.35
C GLU A 104 -1.26 -10.52 2.86
N ARG A 105 -1.78 -11.73 2.56
CA ARG A 105 -2.06 -12.14 1.17
C ARG A 105 -3.09 -11.25 0.50
N ARG A 106 -4.14 -10.82 1.21
CA ARG A 106 -5.16 -9.89 0.69
C ARG A 106 -4.56 -8.52 0.38
N ILE A 107 -3.73 -8.01 1.27
CA ILE A 107 -3.03 -6.74 1.07
C ILE A 107 -2.10 -6.84 -0.14
N GLN A 108 -1.30 -7.91 -0.23
CA GLN A 108 -0.40 -8.10 -1.36
C GLN A 108 -1.16 -8.16 -2.70
N ALA A 109 -2.26 -8.90 -2.78
CA ALA A 109 -3.10 -8.95 -3.97
C ALA A 109 -3.66 -7.57 -4.36
N SER A 110 -4.02 -6.74 -3.38
CA SER A 110 -4.48 -5.38 -3.62
C SER A 110 -3.36 -4.47 -4.11
N LEU A 111 -2.15 -4.61 -3.54
CA LEU A 111 -0.96 -3.86 -3.96
C LEU A 111 -0.52 -4.25 -5.38
N ASP A 112 -0.54 -5.54 -5.71
CA ASP A 112 -0.20 -6.03 -7.05
C ASP A 112 -1.14 -5.42 -8.10
N ARG A 113 -2.46 -5.39 -7.82
CA ARG A 113 -3.44 -4.70 -8.70
C ARG A 113 -3.16 -3.20 -8.81
N LEU A 114 -2.81 -2.57 -7.69
CA LEU A 114 -2.54 -1.14 -7.64
C LEU A 114 -1.31 -0.77 -8.48
N CYS A 115 -0.29 -1.63 -8.53
CA CYS A 115 0.95 -1.39 -9.28
C CYS A 115 0.78 -1.54 -10.81
N VAL A 116 -0.25 -2.23 -11.29
CA VAL A 116 -0.45 -2.45 -12.73
C VAL A 116 -0.53 -1.12 -13.48
N GLY A 117 0.34 -0.94 -14.50
CA GLY A 117 0.36 0.23 -15.37
C GLY A 117 0.89 1.51 -14.71
N ARG A 118 1.57 1.40 -13.56
CA ARG A 118 2.15 2.54 -12.82
C ARG A 118 3.63 2.35 -12.57
N THR A 119 4.34 3.46 -12.36
CA THR A 119 5.70 3.42 -11.83
C THR A 119 5.65 3.22 -10.32
N SER A 120 6.19 2.11 -9.83
CA SER A 120 6.15 1.77 -8.42
C SER A 120 7.56 1.72 -7.83
N ILE A 121 7.78 2.44 -6.74
CA ILE A 121 8.99 2.38 -5.92
C ILE A 121 8.63 1.64 -4.65
N VAL A 122 9.24 0.48 -4.43
CA VAL A 122 8.94 -0.39 -3.28
C VAL A 122 10.15 -0.40 -2.35
N ILE A 123 9.95 0.04 -1.11
CA ILE A 123 10.93 -0.14 -0.03
C ILE A 123 10.53 -1.44 0.66
N ALA A 124 11.34 -2.47 0.49
CA ALA A 124 11.00 -3.81 0.94
C ALA A 124 12.02 -4.37 1.92
N HIS A 125 11.51 -5.02 2.95
CA HIS A 125 12.28 -5.80 3.91
C HIS A 125 12.13 -7.31 3.68
N ARG A 126 11.30 -7.71 2.70
CA ARG A 126 11.07 -9.11 2.32
C ARG A 126 11.44 -9.33 0.86
N LEU A 127 12.27 -10.33 0.63
CA LEU A 127 12.73 -10.68 -0.70
C LEU A 127 11.58 -11.04 -1.67
N SER A 128 10.53 -11.70 -1.18
CA SER A 128 9.37 -12.05 -1.98
C SER A 128 8.69 -10.85 -2.66
N THR A 129 8.78 -9.68 -2.05
CA THR A 129 8.17 -8.45 -2.56
C THR A 129 8.92 -7.85 -3.74
N ILE A 130 10.26 -8.03 -3.78
CA ILE A 130 11.13 -7.39 -4.79
C ILE A 130 11.59 -8.33 -5.89
N ARG A 131 11.35 -9.64 -5.75
CA ARG A 131 11.87 -10.64 -6.70
C ARG A 131 11.42 -10.40 -8.15
N ASN A 132 10.23 -9.85 -8.33
CA ASN A 132 9.64 -9.57 -9.64
C ASN A 132 9.80 -8.11 -10.07
N ALA A 133 10.63 -7.33 -9.38
CA ALA A 133 10.88 -5.93 -9.75
C ALA A 133 11.73 -5.86 -11.02
N ASP A 134 11.42 -4.88 -11.89
CA ASP A 134 12.19 -4.62 -13.10
C ASP A 134 13.64 -4.19 -12.79
N SER A 135 13.82 -3.47 -11.69
CA SER A 135 15.14 -3.04 -11.20
C SER A 135 15.15 -3.00 -9.69
N ILE A 136 16.18 -3.55 -9.09
CA ILE A 136 16.44 -3.58 -7.65
C ILE A 136 17.70 -2.74 -7.39
N ALA A 137 17.65 -1.86 -6.40
CA ALA A 137 18.79 -1.10 -5.95
C ALA A 137 19.11 -1.46 -4.48
N VAL A 138 20.32 -1.93 -4.22
CA VAL A 138 20.82 -2.19 -2.88
C VAL A 138 21.50 -0.92 -2.37
N ILE A 139 21.02 -0.42 -1.23
CA ILE A 139 21.54 0.81 -0.63
C ILE A 139 22.44 0.45 0.55
N GLU A 140 23.70 0.89 0.49
CA GLU A 140 24.67 0.77 1.58
C GLU A 140 25.32 2.12 1.84
N HIS A 141 25.38 2.51 3.10
CA HIS A 141 26.02 3.78 3.51
C HIS A 141 25.53 5.01 2.72
N GLY A 142 24.24 5.04 2.37
CA GLY A 142 23.63 6.14 1.63
C GLY A 142 23.96 6.18 0.13
N ARG A 143 24.49 5.09 -0.43
CA ARG A 143 24.84 4.96 -1.86
C ARG A 143 24.24 3.68 -2.44
N ILE A 144 23.99 3.68 -3.74
CA ILE A 144 23.64 2.46 -4.47
C ILE A 144 24.94 1.62 -4.59
N ALA A 145 24.96 0.49 -3.89
CA ALA A 145 26.06 -0.47 -3.93
C ALA A 145 25.90 -1.45 -5.10
N GLU A 146 24.69 -1.93 -5.34
CA GLU A 146 24.36 -2.85 -6.42
C GLU A 146 23.05 -2.42 -7.08
N GLN A 147 22.94 -2.64 -8.39
CA GLN A 147 21.71 -2.39 -9.14
C GLN A 147 21.57 -3.40 -10.27
N GLY A 148 20.36 -3.94 -10.44
CA GLY A 148 20.04 -4.91 -11.49
C GLY A 148 18.69 -5.59 -11.22
N ASN A 149 18.34 -6.60 -12.02
CA ASN A 149 17.21 -7.48 -11.71
C ASN A 149 17.64 -8.60 -10.74
N HIS A 150 16.68 -9.41 -10.31
CA HIS A 150 16.90 -10.49 -9.34
C HIS A 150 18.01 -11.45 -9.76
N GLU A 151 17.99 -11.90 -11.03
CA GLU A 151 18.95 -12.89 -11.54
C GLU A 151 20.37 -12.32 -11.67
N GLU A 152 20.47 -11.09 -12.19
CA GLU A 152 21.72 -10.37 -12.31
C GLU A 152 22.37 -10.18 -10.94
N LEU A 153 21.63 -9.75 -9.94
CA LEU A 153 22.15 -9.52 -8.59
C LEU A 153 22.53 -10.82 -7.87
N LEU A 154 21.80 -11.91 -8.10
CA LEU A 154 22.21 -13.24 -7.59
C LEU A 154 23.53 -13.69 -8.22
N ALA A 155 23.71 -13.48 -9.54
CA ALA A 155 24.92 -13.87 -10.26
C ALA A 155 26.15 -13.05 -9.82
N LEU A 156 25.96 -11.79 -9.39
CA LEU A 156 27.03 -10.96 -8.84
C LEU A 156 27.62 -11.50 -7.53
N GLY A 157 26.85 -12.27 -6.75
CA GLY A 157 27.32 -12.85 -5.48
C GLY A 157 27.62 -11.80 -4.40
N GLY A 158 27.05 -10.59 -4.52
CA GLY A 158 27.25 -9.49 -3.60
C GLY A 158 26.28 -9.48 -2.42
N THR A 159 26.03 -8.29 -1.85
CA THR A 159 25.14 -8.10 -0.68
C THR A 159 23.73 -8.59 -0.94
N TYR A 160 23.18 -8.34 -2.14
CA TYR A 160 21.87 -8.86 -2.50
C TYR A 160 21.79 -10.39 -2.41
N SER A 161 22.79 -11.08 -2.92
CA SER A 161 22.86 -12.55 -2.89
C SER A 161 22.89 -13.09 -1.46
N LEU A 162 23.56 -12.40 -0.53
CA LEU A 162 23.58 -12.75 0.90
C LEU A 162 22.22 -12.57 1.57
N LEU A 163 21.46 -11.54 1.18
CA LEU A 163 20.11 -11.28 1.69
C LEU A 163 19.07 -12.23 1.11
N ALA A 164 19.34 -12.79 -0.08
CA ALA A 164 18.45 -13.64 -0.84
C ALA A 164 18.53 -15.13 -0.46
N ASN A 165 19.55 -15.56 0.28
CA ASN A 165 19.77 -16.90 0.80
C ASN A 165 19.36 -17.03 2.26
#